data_9fa85f98cd6a69d51f623da57fac50a7
#
_entry.id   9fa85f98cd6a69d51f623da57fac50a7
#
_cell.length_a   1.000
_cell.length_b   1.000
_cell.length_c   1.000
_cell.angle_alpha   90.00
_cell.angle_beta   90.00
_cell.angle_gamma   90.00
#
_symmetry.space_group_name_H-M   'P 1'
#
loop_
_entity.id
_entity.type
_entity.pdbx_description
1 polymer ?
#
loop_
_entity_poly.entity_id
_entity_poly.type
_entity_poly.pdbx_seq_one_letter_code
_entity_poly.pdbx_strand_id
1 'polypeptide(L)'
;MTSSNLNHSAPAIPLARSQTLGDILRRTAQRLPDKTAVICGQTEWSYAQFDALVSRLAVGLVAIGIKTGDHVAMLARNSHGFAAMRFALARMGAVLVPINFMLKADEVAYILRHAQAKVLVTDTELTPLAKAASTLNTQVAEFIWIPSEDPAQASEGMHDFHTLTGSEGVLPPQTFNGNDVLQIVYTSGTESSPKGAMLTHDAVLWQYVSCVINAEIHVDDLALHSLPLYHCAQLDVFFGPAVYVGSTNIITAKPTPDNLMPLMQRFGVTSFFAPPTVWIALLRSPLMDAEKLSTLAKGYYGASIMPVEVLRELAACLPRVRLWNLYGQTEIAPLATLLGPEDQLRKPGSCGRAVIHVETRVVDEQMNDVQAGGEVGEIVHRSPHLMLGYFNDEERTRAAFESGWFHSGDLATIDVEGFITVVDRKKDMIKTGGENVASREVEEMIYRIPTVSEVAVIGLPDPKWVESVTAVIVVKLGQSLSADEVLVHCQQHMAGFKCPKRVIFTDTLPKNPSGKLLKRELRELYA
;
A
#
# COMPACT_ATOMS: atom_id res chain seq x y z
N MET A 1 2.83 46.44 -23.80
CA MET A 1 2.06 46.43 -22.56
C MET A 1 2.90 45.69 -21.55
N THR A 2 3.44 46.44 -20.61
CA THR A 2 4.43 45.98 -19.59
C THR A 2 3.72 45.11 -18.58
N SER A 3 4.18 43.85 -18.47
CA SER A 3 3.80 42.96 -17.38
C SER A 3 4.27 43.57 -16.06
N SER A 4 3.32 44.00 -15.22
CA SER A 4 3.60 44.46 -13.87
C SER A 4 4.18 43.29 -13.07
N ASN A 5 5.45 43.38 -12.72
CA ASN A 5 6.08 42.58 -11.69
C ASN A 5 5.35 42.84 -10.37
N LEU A 6 4.44 41.95 -10.00
CA LEU A 6 3.96 41.86 -8.63
C LEU A 6 5.12 41.32 -7.79
N ASN A 7 5.89 42.24 -7.25
CA ASN A 7 6.89 41.95 -6.22
C ASN A 7 6.16 41.43 -4.98
N HIS A 8 5.99 40.13 -4.86
CA HIS A 8 5.48 39.46 -3.66
C HIS A 8 6.59 39.37 -2.60
N SER A 9 7.01 40.51 -2.10
CA SER A 9 8.06 40.61 -1.07
C SER A 9 7.54 40.53 0.38
N ALA A 10 6.37 39.94 0.60
CA ALA A 10 5.90 39.68 1.95
C ALA A 10 6.15 38.21 2.33
N PRO A 11 7.20 37.88 3.11
CA PRO A 11 7.50 36.48 3.50
C PRO A 11 6.36 35.79 4.27
N ALA A 12 5.45 36.57 4.82
CA ALA A 12 4.28 36.05 5.55
C ALA A 12 3.19 35.43 4.66
N ILE A 13 3.03 35.88 3.40
CA ILE A 13 1.96 35.40 2.51
C ILE A 13 2.19 33.95 2.04
N PRO A 14 3.37 33.54 1.59
CA PRO A 14 3.64 32.15 1.26
C PRO A 14 3.39 31.21 2.43
N LEU A 15 3.83 31.58 3.64
CA LEU A 15 3.62 30.77 4.84
C LEU A 15 2.14 30.67 5.23
N ALA A 16 1.38 31.76 5.13
CA ALA A 16 -0.06 31.76 5.42
C ALA A 16 -0.87 30.87 4.46
N ARG A 17 -0.39 30.68 3.24
CA ARG A 17 -1.01 29.85 2.20
C ARG A 17 -0.43 28.44 2.13
N SER A 18 0.67 28.16 2.82
CA SER A 18 1.31 26.85 2.76
C SER A 18 0.47 25.78 3.46
N GLN A 19 0.53 24.59 2.93
CA GLN A 19 -0.01 23.40 3.56
C GLN A 19 0.96 22.26 3.33
N THR A 20 1.26 21.56 4.42
CA THR A 20 2.10 20.36 4.38
C THR A 20 1.40 19.22 5.14
N LEU A 21 1.90 18.00 5.00
CA LEU A 21 1.36 16.88 5.75
C LEU A 21 1.49 17.08 7.27
N GLY A 22 2.54 17.78 7.71
CA GLY A 22 2.73 18.11 9.13
C GLY A 22 1.62 18.98 9.73
N ASP A 23 0.88 19.74 8.90
CA ASP A 23 -0.19 20.62 9.33
C ASP A 23 -1.52 19.91 9.58
N ILE A 24 -1.75 18.77 8.94
CA ILE A 24 -3.07 18.12 9.02
C ILE A 24 -3.40 17.64 10.43
N LEU A 25 -2.45 17.00 11.11
CA LEU A 25 -2.65 16.54 12.48
C LEU A 25 -2.93 17.73 13.42
N ARG A 26 -2.16 18.80 13.32
CA ARG A 26 -2.35 20.01 14.12
C ARG A 26 -3.75 20.60 13.93
N ARG A 27 -4.22 20.73 12.67
CA ARG A 27 -5.56 21.24 12.36
C ARG A 27 -6.66 20.31 12.87
N THR A 28 -6.46 19.01 12.78
CA THR A 28 -7.42 18.03 13.31
C THR A 28 -7.46 18.08 14.83
N ALA A 29 -6.32 18.19 15.50
CA ALA A 29 -6.26 18.35 16.95
C ALA A 29 -6.95 19.64 17.45
N GLN A 30 -6.88 20.73 16.67
CA GLN A 30 -7.62 21.96 16.98
C GLN A 30 -9.13 21.80 16.85
N ARG A 31 -9.62 21.00 15.90
CA ARG A 31 -11.04 20.74 15.68
C ARG A 31 -11.64 19.72 16.65
N LEU A 32 -10.84 18.70 17.02
CA LEU A 32 -11.28 17.51 17.75
C LEU A 32 -10.27 17.14 18.86
N PRO A 33 -9.94 18.05 19.80
CA PRO A 33 -8.84 17.86 20.74
C PRO A 33 -9.01 16.63 21.64
N ASP A 34 -10.21 16.37 22.11
CA ASP A 34 -10.50 15.34 23.11
C ASP A 34 -10.84 13.98 22.48
N LYS A 35 -11.04 13.94 21.15
CA LYS A 35 -11.37 12.71 20.47
C LYS A 35 -10.16 11.78 20.42
N THR A 36 -10.38 10.49 20.67
CA THR A 36 -9.34 9.46 20.52
C THR A 36 -8.82 9.42 19.09
N ALA A 37 -7.51 9.64 18.91
CA ALA A 37 -6.83 9.63 17.63
C ALA A 37 -6.20 8.28 17.32
N VAL A 38 -5.48 7.70 18.28
CA VAL A 38 -4.70 6.47 18.12
C VAL A 38 -4.91 5.54 19.31
N ILE A 39 -5.17 4.27 19.02
CA ILE A 39 -5.15 3.15 19.97
C ILE A 39 -4.16 2.11 19.44
N CYS A 40 -3.18 1.71 20.27
CA CYS A 40 -2.20 0.68 19.92
C CYS A 40 -1.75 -0.07 21.17
N GLY A 41 -2.13 -1.33 21.32
CA GLY A 41 -1.90 -2.11 22.52
C GLY A 41 -2.56 -1.48 23.76
N GLN A 42 -1.75 -0.98 24.69
CA GLN A 42 -2.20 -0.25 25.89
C GLN A 42 -2.12 1.29 25.73
N THR A 43 -1.57 1.75 24.62
CA THR A 43 -1.44 3.19 24.35
C THR A 43 -2.72 3.74 23.73
N GLU A 44 -3.24 4.80 24.32
CA GLU A 44 -4.36 5.57 23.78
C GLU A 44 -4.03 7.06 23.85
N TRP A 45 -4.16 7.76 22.71
CA TRP A 45 -3.94 9.20 22.63
C TRP A 45 -5.16 9.91 22.04
N SER A 46 -5.56 11.02 22.66
CA SER A 46 -6.44 11.97 21.99
C SER A 46 -5.70 12.71 20.88
N TYR A 47 -6.43 13.40 20.00
CA TYR A 47 -5.82 14.23 18.96
C TYR A 47 -4.91 15.32 19.54
N ALA A 48 -5.30 15.96 20.66
CA ALA A 48 -4.46 16.94 21.34
C ALA A 48 -3.17 16.33 21.90
N GLN A 49 -3.27 15.15 22.53
CA GLN A 49 -2.10 14.42 23.04
C GLN A 49 -1.18 13.98 21.92
N PHE A 50 -1.72 13.47 20.81
CA PHE A 50 -0.97 13.03 19.66
C PHE A 50 -0.23 14.19 19.00
N ASP A 51 -0.89 15.34 18.77
CA ASP A 51 -0.26 16.53 18.19
C ASP A 51 0.85 17.10 19.08
N ALA A 52 0.60 17.18 20.39
CA ALA A 52 1.61 17.64 21.36
C ALA A 52 2.83 16.72 21.41
N LEU A 53 2.62 15.39 21.38
CA LEU A 53 3.70 14.41 21.36
C LEU A 53 4.53 14.52 20.07
N VAL A 54 3.86 14.62 18.92
CA VAL A 54 4.51 14.79 17.61
C VAL A 54 5.32 16.09 17.56
N SER A 55 4.84 17.17 18.16
CA SER A 55 5.58 18.43 18.25
C SER A 55 6.88 18.27 19.07
N ARG A 56 6.80 17.65 20.25
CA ARG A 56 7.98 17.38 21.09
C ARG A 56 8.96 16.43 20.41
N LEU A 57 8.44 15.37 19.77
CA LEU A 57 9.28 14.45 19.01
C LEU A 57 10.06 15.17 17.90
N ALA A 58 9.38 16.03 17.14
CA ALA A 58 10.05 16.81 16.08
C ALA A 58 11.14 17.72 16.65
N VAL A 59 10.91 18.36 17.82
CA VAL A 59 11.96 19.14 18.53
C VAL A 59 13.11 18.23 18.94
N GLY A 60 12.84 17.05 19.49
CA GLY A 60 13.85 16.06 19.86
C GLY A 60 14.70 15.61 18.67
N LEU A 61 14.07 15.38 17.52
CA LEU A 61 14.77 15.01 16.28
C LEU A 61 15.72 16.14 15.80
N VAL A 62 15.28 17.39 15.87
CA VAL A 62 16.15 18.54 15.58
C VAL A 62 17.31 18.61 16.56
N ALA A 63 17.08 18.36 17.85
CA ALA A 63 18.12 18.42 18.89
C ALA A 63 19.23 17.37 18.69
N ILE A 64 18.92 16.22 18.10
CA ILE A 64 19.93 15.21 17.72
C ILE A 64 20.53 15.43 16.33
N GLY A 65 20.24 16.58 15.70
CA GLY A 65 20.90 17.05 14.48
C GLY A 65 20.20 16.70 13.17
N ILE A 66 18.99 16.15 13.18
CA ILE A 66 18.21 15.91 11.95
C ILE A 66 17.67 17.24 11.42
N LYS A 67 17.79 17.45 10.12
CA LYS A 67 17.44 18.70 9.42
C LYS A 67 16.34 18.47 8.39
N THR A 68 15.71 19.56 7.96
CA THR A 68 14.86 19.59 6.77
C THR A 68 15.60 19.01 5.58
N GLY A 69 14.96 18.11 4.85
CA GLY A 69 15.51 17.41 3.69
C GLY A 69 16.38 16.19 4.01
N ASP A 70 16.72 15.92 5.27
CA ASP A 70 17.43 14.70 5.62
C ASP A 70 16.54 13.47 5.42
N HIS A 71 17.13 12.42 4.86
CA HIS A 71 16.45 11.14 4.65
C HIS A 71 16.55 10.28 5.91
N VAL A 72 15.40 9.98 6.50
CA VAL A 72 15.28 9.16 7.70
C VAL A 72 14.64 7.83 7.32
N ALA A 73 15.45 6.77 7.35
CA ALA A 73 14.98 5.42 7.07
C ALA A 73 14.20 4.86 8.26
N MET A 74 13.11 4.15 8.01
CA MET A 74 12.29 3.54 9.06
C MET A 74 12.02 2.09 8.77
N LEU A 75 12.67 1.20 9.53
CA LEU A 75 12.53 -0.24 9.51
C LEU A 75 11.83 -0.66 10.81
N ALA A 76 10.51 -0.60 10.81
CA ALA A 76 9.70 -0.86 11.99
C ALA A 76 8.34 -1.46 11.61
N ARG A 77 7.73 -2.18 12.56
CA ARG A 77 6.36 -2.67 12.46
C ARG A 77 5.34 -1.57 12.76
N ASN A 78 4.08 -1.88 12.51
CA ASN A 78 2.97 -1.00 12.86
C ASN A 78 2.96 -0.70 14.35
N SER A 79 2.93 0.58 14.69
CA SER A 79 2.84 1.01 16.08
C SER A 79 2.44 2.48 16.20
N HIS A 80 2.09 2.89 17.41
CA HIS A 80 1.93 4.29 17.75
C HIS A 80 3.24 5.09 17.58
N GLY A 81 4.40 4.44 17.79
CA GLY A 81 5.71 5.03 17.53
C GLY A 81 5.92 5.33 16.04
N PHE A 82 5.53 4.39 15.15
CA PHE A 82 5.56 4.61 13.69
C PHE A 82 4.67 5.79 13.29
N ALA A 83 3.42 5.82 13.81
CA ALA A 83 2.48 6.89 13.55
C ALA A 83 3.02 8.26 13.98
N ALA A 84 3.61 8.34 15.18
CA ALA A 84 4.20 9.59 15.68
C ALA A 84 5.40 10.04 14.86
N MET A 85 6.29 9.12 14.50
CA MET A 85 7.48 9.43 13.68
C MET A 85 7.08 9.93 12.29
N ARG A 86 6.05 9.33 11.64
CA ARG A 86 5.52 9.80 10.35
C ARG A 86 5.18 11.28 10.36
N PHE A 87 4.42 11.73 11.37
CA PHE A 87 3.99 13.12 11.46
C PHE A 87 5.10 14.06 11.98
N ALA A 88 6.01 13.57 12.83
CA ALA A 88 7.14 14.36 13.30
C ALA A 88 8.11 14.71 12.16
N LEU A 89 8.47 13.71 11.33
CA LEU A 89 9.31 13.94 10.15
C LEU A 89 8.63 14.90 9.16
N ALA A 90 7.33 14.67 8.87
CA ALA A 90 6.56 15.56 8.00
C ALA A 90 6.51 17.01 8.53
N ARG A 91 6.45 17.20 9.87
CA ARG A 91 6.37 18.52 10.52
C ARG A 91 7.66 19.29 10.43
N MET A 92 8.80 18.61 10.44
CA MET A 92 10.13 19.26 10.32
C MET A 92 10.67 19.26 8.89
N GLY A 93 9.96 18.66 7.93
CA GLY A 93 10.38 18.57 6.54
C GLY A 93 11.51 17.59 6.28
N ALA A 94 11.71 16.60 7.15
CA ALA A 94 12.58 15.46 6.89
C ALA A 94 11.85 14.42 6.04
N VAL A 95 12.59 13.73 5.17
CA VAL A 95 12.05 12.79 4.19
C VAL A 95 11.98 11.39 4.80
N LEU A 96 10.80 10.82 4.91
CA LEU A 96 10.60 9.46 5.36
C LEU A 96 11.01 8.46 4.27
N VAL A 97 11.83 7.45 4.63
CA VAL A 97 12.15 6.29 3.78
C VAL A 97 11.65 5.03 4.48
N PRO A 98 10.38 4.64 4.28
CA PRO A 98 9.83 3.46 4.93
C PRO A 98 10.37 2.19 4.26
N ILE A 99 10.82 1.23 5.08
CA ILE A 99 11.47 0.01 4.61
C ILE A 99 10.61 -1.21 4.95
N ASN A 100 10.45 -2.09 3.97
CA ASN A 100 9.81 -3.39 4.16
C ASN A 100 10.62 -4.26 5.14
N PHE A 101 10.03 -4.62 6.26
CA PHE A 101 10.68 -5.38 7.33
C PHE A 101 10.90 -6.88 7.02
N MET A 102 10.38 -7.38 5.90
CA MET A 102 10.65 -8.75 5.44
C MET A 102 11.88 -8.86 4.53
N LEU A 103 12.50 -7.75 4.19
CA LEU A 103 13.76 -7.73 3.42
C LEU A 103 14.89 -8.29 4.26
N LYS A 104 15.88 -8.88 3.58
CA LYS A 104 17.13 -9.33 4.18
C LYS A 104 18.09 -8.16 4.40
N ALA A 105 19.13 -8.36 5.18
CA ALA A 105 20.09 -7.31 5.52
C ALA A 105 20.73 -6.62 4.30
N ASP A 106 21.08 -7.39 3.26
CA ASP A 106 21.66 -6.85 2.02
C ASP A 106 20.68 -5.95 1.25
N GLU A 107 19.39 -6.33 1.21
CA GLU A 107 18.34 -5.57 0.55
C GLU A 107 18.03 -4.27 1.31
N VAL A 108 17.97 -4.35 2.64
CA VAL A 108 17.84 -3.17 3.51
C VAL A 108 19.04 -2.24 3.33
N ALA A 109 20.26 -2.78 3.34
CA ALA A 109 21.49 -2.02 3.12
C ALA A 109 21.53 -1.34 1.74
N TYR A 110 21.00 -2.00 0.70
CA TYR A 110 20.85 -1.38 -0.62
C TYR A 110 19.99 -0.12 -0.53
N ILE A 111 18.81 -0.20 0.13
CA ILE A 111 17.90 0.96 0.29
C ILE A 111 18.58 2.07 1.08
N LEU A 112 19.26 1.73 2.19
CA LEU A 112 19.97 2.71 3.03
C LEU A 112 21.05 3.47 2.25
N ARG A 113 21.84 2.75 1.43
CA ARG A 113 22.87 3.37 0.57
C ARG A 113 22.26 4.23 -0.53
N HIS A 114 21.29 3.68 -1.26
CA HIS A 114 20.65 4.36 -2.38
C HIS A 114 19.91 5.61 -1.92
N ALA A 115 19.15 5.53 -0.83
CA ALA A 115 18.46 6.66 -0.23
C ALA A 115 19.42 7.61 0.50
N GLN A 116 20.71 7.28 0.66
CA GLN A 116 21.68 8.08 1.43
C GLN A 116 21.22 8.37 2.86
N ALA A 117 20.51 7.42 3.47
CA ALA A 117 19.97 7.58 4.82
C ALA A 117 21.08 7.56 5.88
N LYS A 118 21.12 8.59 6.72
CA LYS A 118 22.08 8.70 7.84
C LYS A 118 21.48 8.29 9.17
N VAL A 119 20.16 8.24 9.26
CA VAL A 119 19.39 7.88 10.45
C VAL A 119 18.54 6.68 10.15
N LEU A 120 18.54 5.69 11.04
CA LEU A 120 17.70 4.49 10.94
C LEU A 120 16.83 4.36 12.18
N VAL A 121 15.52 4.48 11.98
CA VAL A 121 14.50 4.27 13.01
C VAL A 121 14.10 2.80 13.01
N THR A 122 14.03 2.17 14.18
CA THR A 122 13.63 0.76 14.30
C THR A 122 12.93 0.47 15.62
N ASP A 123 12.19 -0.62 15.68
CA ASP A 123 11.63 -1.20 16.92
C ASP A 123 12.57 -2.27 17.49
N THR A 124 12.22 -2.81 18.65
CA THR A 124 13.03 -3.82 19.35
C THR A 124 13.22 -5.08 18.51
N GLU A 125 12.18 -5.54 17.83
CA GLU A 125 12.20 -6.82 17.11
C GLU A 125 13.07 -6.73 15.84
N LEU A 126 13.08 -5.58 15.17
CA LEU A 126 13.83 -5.36 13.96
C LEU A 126 15.23 -4.76 14.18
N THR A 127 15.57 -4.41 15.44
CA THR A 127 16.91 -3.92 15.80
C THR A 127 18.06 -4.83 15.33
N PRO A 128 18.00 -6.17 15.44
CA PRO A 128 19.07 -7.04 14.92
C PRO A 128 19.26 -6.91 13.42
N LEU A 129 18.17 -6.86 12.65
CA LEU A 129 18.21 -6.66 11.19
C LEU A 129 18.75 -5.27 10.83
N ALA A 130 18.29 -4.22 11.53
CA ALA A 130 18.74 -2.85 11.33
C ALA A 130 20.25 -2.71 11.55
N LYS A 131 20.76 -3.27 12.65
CA LYS A 131 22.21 -3.29 12.96
C LYS A 131 23.00 -4.09 11.92
N ALA A 132 22.55 -5.28 11.53
CA ALA A 132 23.21 -6.09 10.51
C ALA A 132 23.29 -5.34 9.16
N ALA A 133 22.18 -4.75 8.70
CA ALA A 133 22.16 -3.99 7.46
C ALA A 133 23.07 -2.76 7.48
N SER A 134 23.14 -2.05 8.61
CA SER A 134 23.96 -0.83 8.73
C SER A 134 25.46 -1.09 8.60
N THR A 135 25.95 -2.28 8.93
CA THR A 135 27.37 -2.67 8.77
C THR A 135 27.79 -2.90 7.31
N LEU A 136 26.83 -3.00 6.40
CA LEU A 136 27.06 -3.32 4.98
C LEU A 136 27.32 -2.05 4.15
N ASN A 137 28.37 -1.30 4.51
CA ASN A 137 28.84 -0.11 3.79
C ASN A 137 27.73 0.96 3.58
N THR A 138 26.92 1.22 4.62
CA THR A 138 25.91 2.28 4.62
C THR A 138 26.48 3.57 5.25
N GLN A 139 25.70 4.67 5.18
CA GLN A 139 26.03 5.95 5.82
C GLN A 139 25.30 6.15 7.15
N VAL A 140 24.62 5.12 7.66
CA VAL A 140 23.87 5.21 8.92
C VAL A 140 24.83 5.48 10.08
N ALA A 141 24.64 6.63 10.71
CA ALA A 141 25.43 7.08 11.87
C ALA A 141 24.60 7.06 13.15
N GLU A 142 23.29 7.26 13.05
CA GLU A 142 22.39 7.40 14.19
C GLU A 142 21.25 6.38 14.14
N PHE A 143 20.92 5.82 15.30
CA PHE A 143 19.79 4.92 15.48
C PHE A 143 18.76 5.54 16.41
N ILE A 144 17.48 5.42 16.04
CA ILE A 144 16.36 5.84 16.89
C ILE A 144 15.50 4.60 17.15
N TRP A 145 15.27 4.31 18.43
CA TRP A 145 14.32 3.31 18.83
C TRP A 145 12.92 3.91 18.98
N ILE A 146 11.89 3.22 18.47
CA ILE A 146 10.48 3.55 18.65
C ILE A 146 9.72 2.41 19.33
N PRO A 147 8.71 2.72 20.17
CA PRO A 147 7.89 1.71 20.82
C PRO A 147 7.02 0.97 19.79
N SER A 148 6.81 -0.31 20.05
CA SER A 148 5.90 -1.20 19.32
C SER A 148 4.57 -1.38 20.04
N GLU A 149 3.71 -2.27 19.54
CA GLU A 149 2.44 -2.64 20.19
C GLU A 149 2.68 -3.30 21.56
N ASP A 150 3.71 -4.12 21.64
CA ASP A 150 4.12 -4.79 22.87
C ASP A 150 5.13 -3.91 23.64
N PRO A 151 5.04 -3.85 24.99
CA PRO A 151 5.97 -3.06 25.80
C PRO A 151 7.41 -3.51 25.63
N ALA A 152 8.30 -2.59 25.35
CA ALA A 152 9.73 -2.85 25.19
C ALA A 152 10.54 -1.59 25.54
N GLN A 153 11.87 -1.72 25.59
CA GLN A 153 12.80 -0.64 25.89
C GLN A 153 13.83 -0.49 24.75
N ALA A 154 14.37 0.71 24.62
CA ALA A 154 15.45 0.99 23.69
C ALA A 154 16.68 0.14 23.97
N SER A 155 17.32 -0.35 22.90
CA SER A 155 18.63 -0.98 23.03
C SER A 155 19.71 0.05 23.29
N GLU A 156 20.79 -0.36 23.94
CA GLU A 156 21.95 0.51 24.20
C GLU A 156 22.53 1.11 22.92
N GLY A 157 22.90 2.39 22.98
CA GLY A 157 23.45 3.14 21.84
C GLY A 157 22.42 3.64 20.83
N MET A 158 21.14 3.67 21.21
CA MET A 158 20.07 4.24 20.37
C MET A 158 19.43 5.44 21.07
N HIS A 159 19.00 6.44 20.30
CA HIS A 159 18.14 7.49 20.82
C HIS A 159 16.78 6.90 21.18
N ASP A 160 16.35 7.12 22.41
CA ASP A 160 15.09 6.59 22.92
C ASP A 160 13.93 7.52 22.57
N PHE A 161 12.84 6.97 22.00
CA PHE A 161 11.63 7.70 21.64
C PHE A 161 11.05 8.50 22.82
N HIS A 162 11.03 7.93 24.02
CA HIS A 162 10.46 8.61 25.19
C HIS A 162 11.32 9.80 25.62
N THR A 163 12.63 9.68 25.50
CA THR A 163 13.56 10.79 25.73
C THR A 163 13.33 11.90 24.69
N LEU A 164 13.22 11.55 23.41
CA LEU A 164 12.96 12.52 22.33
C LEU A 164 11.59 13.21 22.49
N THR A 165 10.55 12.48 22.92
CA THR A 165 9.23 13.07 23.18
C THR A 165 9.13 13.86 24.47
N GLY A 166 10.14 13.80 25.33
CA GLY A 166 10.32 14.66 26.50
C GLY A 166 10.99 16.01 26.19
N SER A 167 11.42 16.24 24.94
CA SER A 167 12.14 17.47 24.56
C SER A 167 11.25 18.71 24.68
N GLU A 168 11.82 19.78 25.22
CA GLU A 168 11.21 21.10 25.31
C GLU A 168 11.82 22.03 24.24
N GLY A 169 11.02 22.93 23.69
CA GLY A 169 11.46 23.88 22.70
C GLY A 169 10.43 24.20 21.63
N VAL A 170 10.87 24.97 20.66
CA VAL A 170 10.04 25.37 19.50
C VAL A 170 10.79 24.95 18.23
N LEU A 171 10.05 24.38 17.28
CA LEU A 171 10.61 24.06 15.98
C LEU A 171 11.10 25.33 15.26
N PRO A 172 12.20 25.24 14.51
CA PRO A 172 12.62 26.30 13.61
C PRO A 172 11.47 26.68 12.66
N PRO A 173 11.46 27.91 12.13
CA PRO A 173 10.52 28.31 11.11
C PRO A 173 10.56 27.35 9.91
N GLN A 174 9.40 26.99 9.40
CA GLN A 174 9.28 26.12 8.24
C GLN A 174 9.91 26.75 6.99
N THR A 175 10.85 26.05 6.36
CA THR A 175 11.58 26.47 5.16
C THR A 175 11.21 25.67 3.92
N PHE A 176 10.28 24.71 4.03
CA PHE A 176 9.82 23.82 2.97
C PHE A 176 8.32 24.04 2.69
N ASN A 177 7.84 23.51 1.58
CA ASN A 177 6.47 23.71 1.10
C ASN A 177 5.86 22.39 0.55
N GLY A 178 4.66 22.46 -0.02
CA GLY A 178 3.93 21.31 -0.51
C GLY A 178 4.61 20.53 -1.65
N ASN A 179 5.48 21.17 -2.42
CA ASN A 179 6.21 20.52 -3.53
C ASN A 179 7.49 19.80 -3.09
N ASP A 180 7.94 20.00 -1.83
CA ASP A 180 9.09 19.28 -1.32
C ASP A 180 8.77 17.80 -1.08
N VAL A 181 9.80 16.95 -1.17
CA VAL A 181 9.66 15.51 -0.99
C VAL A 181 9.31 15.18 0.45
N LEU A 182 8.19 14.51 0.64
CA LEU A 182 7.71 14.02 1.93
C LEU A 182 8.27 12.65 2.25
N GLN A 183 8.34 11.78 1.24
CA GLN A 183 8.77 10.40 1.39
C GLN A 183 9.34 9.82 0.10
N ILE A 184 10.22 8.82 0.26
CA ILE A 184 10.74 8.00 -0.84
C ILE A 184 10.32 6.56 -0.54
N VAL A 185 9.36 6.04 -1.31
CA VAL A 185 8.83 4.69 -1.11
C VAL A 185 9.46 3.74 -2.11
N TYR A 186 10.18 2.73 -1.60
CA TYR A 186 10.83 1.74 -2.45
C TYR A 186 9.85 0.67 -2.90
N THR A 187 9.75 0.49 -4.22
CA THR A 187 8.97 -0.58 -4.82
C THR A 187 9.90 -1.70 -5.25
N SER A 188 9.47 -2.94 -5.03
CA SER A 188 10.16 -4.11 -5.60
C SER A 188 9.98 -4.05 -7.12
N GLY A 189 10.96 -3.49 -7.80
CA GLY A 189 11.03 -3.59 -9.26
C GLY A 189 11.08 -5.07 -9.66
N THR A 190 10.49 -5.39 -10.80
CA THR A 190 10.59 -6.74 -11.38
C THR A 190 11.90 -6.96 -12.09
N GLU A 191 12.69 -5.91 -12.16
CA GLU A 191 14.06 -5.86 -12.65
C GLU A 191 14.99 -5.65 -11.45
N SER A 192 16.17 -6.11 -11.53
CA SER A 192 17.26 -6.33 -10.57
C SER A 192 17.36 -5.49 -9.27
N SER A 193 16.81 -4.28 -9.18
CA SER A 193 16.94 -3.44 -7.96
C SER A 193 15.69 -2.61 -7.65
N PRO A 194 15.34 -2.43 -6.34
CA PRO A 194 14.23 -1.58 -5.92
C PRO A 194 14.38 -0.13 -6.39
N LYS A 195 13.26 0.52 -6.76
CA LYS A 195 13.18 1.92 -7.19
C LYS A 195 12.54 2.74 -6.09
N GLY A 196 13.07 3.92 -5.79
CA GLY A 196 12.50 4.85 -4.80
C GLY A 196 11.60 5.90 -5.45
N ALA A 197 10.29 5.77 -5.35
CA ALA A 197 9.33 6.77 -5.83
C ALA A 197 9.30 7.97 -4.88
N MET A 198 9.56 9.17 -5.38
CA MET A 198 9.54 10.42 -4.61
C MET A 198 8.14 11.02 -4.58
N LEU A 199 7.49 11.03 -3.42
CA LEU A 199 6.18 11.62 -3.22
C LEU A 199 6.29 12.93 -2.44
N THR A 200 5.64 13.99 -2.94
CA THR A 200 5.61 15.30 -2.27
C THR A 200 4.49 15.39 -1.24
N HIS A 201 4.55 16.40 -0.36
CA HIS A 201 3.44 16.72 0.54
C HIS A 201 2.14 16.96 -0.24
N ASP A 202 2.20 17.73 -1.33
CA ASP A 202 1.02 18.05 -2.14
C ASP A 202 0.44 16.82 -2.83
N ALA A 203 1.27 15.95 -3.42
CA ALA A 203 0.80 14.73 -4.07
C ALA A 203 0.02 13.84 -3.09
N VAL A 204 0.56 13.65 -1.90
CA VAL A 204 -0.08 12.85 -0.85
C VAL A 204 -1.35 13.52 -0.32
N LEU A 205 -1.37 14.84 -0.15
CA LEU A 205 -2.56 15.57 0.30
C LEU A 205 -3.69 15.56 -0.72
N TRP A 206 -3.41 15.74 -2.02
CA TRP A 206 -4.41 15.59 -3.06
C TRP A 206 -5.02 14.18 -3.07
N GLN A 207 -4.18 13.18 -2.90
CA GLN A 207 -4.62 11.80 -2.81
C GLN A 207 -5.50 11.58 -1.55
N TYR A 208 -5.18 12.18 -0.39
CA TYR A 208 -6.03 12.10 0.81
C TYR A 208 -7.44 12.63 0.55
N VAL A 209 -7.56 13.75 -0.16
CA VAL A 209 -8.88 14.28 -0.55
C VAL A 209 -9.65 13.29 -1.43
N SER A 210 -8.97 12.66 -2.38
CA SER A 210 -9.58 11.62 -3.22
C SER A 210 -10.03 10.40 -2.41
N CYS A 211 -9.21 9.95 -1.44
CA CYS A 211 -9.57 8.85 -0.53
C CYS A 211 -10.80 9.20 0.32
N VAL A 212 -10.82 10.38 0.91
CA VAL A 212 -11.94 10.84 1.75
C VAL A 212 -13.25 10.84 0.97
N ILE A 213 -13.24 11.37 -0.24
CA ILE A 213 -14.44 11.50 -1.07
C ILE A 213 -14.87 10.15 -1.65
N ASN A 214 -13.96 9.43 -2.32
CA ASN A 214 -14.34 8.25 -3.09
C ASN A 214 -14.45 6.97 -2.25
N ALA A 215 -13.65 6.83 -1.17
CA ALA A 215 -13.73 5.71 -0.25
C ALA A 215 -14.62 6.00 0.97
N GLU A 216 -15.29 7.16 1.00
CA GLU A 216 -16.21 7.56 2.08
C GLU A 216 -15.58 7.47 3.48
N ILE A 217 -14.32 7.89 3.62
CA ILE A 217 -13.65 7.93 4.94
C ILE A 217 -14.26 9.06 5.76
N HIS A 218 -14.77 8.75 6.94
CA HIS A 218 -15.57 9.68 7.75
C HIS A 218 -14.99 9.89 9.13
N VAL A 219 -15.28 11.06 9.71
CA VAL A 219 -14.85 11.40 11.07
C VAL A 219 -15.29 10.36 12.11
N ASP A 220 -16.46 9.75 11.96
CA ASP A 220 -17.00 8.76 12.89
C ASP A 220 -16.47 7.34 12.70
N ASP A 221 -15.56 7.11 11.73
CA ASP A 221 -14.97 5.80 11.54
C ASP A 221 -14.06 5.40 12.71
N LEU A 222 -14.21 4.15 13.13
CA LEU A 222 -13.23 3.44 13.94
C LEU A 222 -12.46 2.51 12.99
N ALA A 223 -11.32 2.99 12.52
CA ALA A 223 -10.55 2.32 11.47
C ALA A 223 -9.48 1.39 12.08
N LEU A 224 -9.47 0.13 11.66
CA LEU A 224 -8.45 -0.84 12.06
C LEU A 224 -7.35 -0.93 11.01
N HIS A 225 -6.11 -0.62 11.41
CA HIS A 225 -4.91 -0.63 10.59
C HIS A 225 -4.01 -1.81 10.95
N SER A 226 -4.03 -2.85 10.14
CA SER A 226 -3.27 -4.09 10.38
C SER A 226 -2.25 -4.40 9.29
N LEU A 227 -2.41 -3.79 8.10
CA LEU A 227 -1.40 -3.92 7.06
C LEU A 227 -0.21 -3.00 7.33
N PRO A 228 0.96 -3.32 6.77
CA PRO A 228 2.19 -2.59 7.11
C PRO A 228 2.09 -1.09 6.77
N LEU A 229 2.38 -0.24 7.77
CA LEU A 229 2.46 1.20 7.60
C LEU A 229 3.69 1.65 6.79
N TYR A 230 4.67 0.77 6.55
CA TYR A 230 5.73 1.09 5.59
C TYR A 230 5.21 1.10 4.14
N HIS A 231 4.04 0.52 3.88
CA HIS A 231 3.44 0.48 2.55
C HIS A 231 2.41 1.60 2.40
N CYS A 232 2.51 2.37 1.30
CA CYS A 232 1.66 3.51 1.02
C CYS A 232 0.16 3.18 1.02
N ALA A 233 -0.25 1.93 0.70
CA ALA A 233 -1.66 1.55 0.74
C ALA A 233 -2.26 1.70 2.15
N GLN A 234 -1.59 1.22 3.22
CA GLN A 234 -2.11 1.40 4.58
C GLN A 234 -1.83 2.81 5.09
N LEU A 235 -0.62 3.33 4.84
CA LEU A 235 -0.18 4.62 5.37
C LEU A 235 -0.95 5.79 4.76
N ASP A 236 -1.05 5.81 3.43
CA ASP A 236 -1.49 7.01 2.71
C ASP A 236 -2.92 6.88 2.12
N VAL A 237 -3.50 5.67 1.99
CA VAL A 237 -4.91 5.52 1.58
C VAL A 237 -5.85 5.50 2.78
N PHE A 238 -5.43 4.95 3.92
CA PHE A 238 -6.32 4.75 5.07
C PHE A 238 -5.88 5.52 6.31
N PHE A 239 -4.66 5.30 6.84
CA PHE A 239 -4.24 5.91 8.09
C PHE A 239 -4.15 7.45 8.00
N GLY A 240 -3.46 7.96 6.99
CA GLY A 240 -3.32 9.41 6.81
C GLY A 240 -4.65 10.14 6.57
N PRO A 241 -5.52 9.69 5.63
CA PRO A 241 -6.85 10.26 5.45
C PRO A 241 -7.74 10.15 6.69
N ALA A 242 -7.67 9.05 7.46
CA ALA A 242 -8.39 8.92 8.72
C ALA A 242 -7.97 9.97 9.75
N VAL A 243 -6.65 10.23 9.89
CA VAL A 243 -6.13 11.33 10.73
C VAL A 243 -6.58 12.70 10.18
N TYR A 244 -6.59 12.87 8.85
CA TYR A 244 -6.99 14.12 8.20
C TYR A 244 -8.45 14.51 8.52
N VAL A 245 -9.38 13.56 8.47
CA VAL A 245 -10.79 13.83 8.81
C VAL A 245 -11.04 13.82 10.31
N GLY A 246 -10.25 13.06 11.09
CA GLY A 246 -10.38 12.94 12.53
C GLY A 246 -11.06 11.66 13.00
N SER A 247 -10.88 10.54 12.27
CA SER A 247 -11.33 9.21 12.68
C SER A 247 -10.54 8.69 13.87
N THR A 248 -11.03 7.66 14.56
CA THR A 248 -10.24 6.90 15.54
C THR A 248 -9.47 5.79 14.85
N ASN A 249 -8.16 5.71 15.10
CA ASN A 249 -7.23 4.79 14.43
C ASN A 249 -6.75 3.72 15.41
N ILE A 250 -7.14 2.47 15.17
CA ILE A 250 -6.68 1.30 15.93
C ILE A 250 -5.55 0.67 15.14
N ILE A 251 -4.35 0.59 15.72
CA ILE A 251 -3.14 0.11 15.04
C ILE A 251 -2.69 -1.22 15.65
N THR A 252 -2.45 -2.23 14.81
CA THR A 252 -1.84 -3.49 15.20
C THR A 252 -0.81 -3.96 14.18
N ALA A 253 0.21 -4.67 14.64
CA ALA A 253 1.22 -5.29 13.79
C ALA A 253 0.85 -6.73 13.36
N LYS A 254 -0.26 -7.28 13.84
CA LYS A 254 -0.61 -8.70 13.72
C LYS A 254 -1.87 -8.88 12.85
N PRO A 255 -1.75 -9.08 11.51
CA PRO A 255 -2.91 -9.20 10.60
C PRO A 255 -3.50 -10.62 10.56
N THR A 256 -3.59 -11.30 11.71
CA THR A 256 -4.13 -12.67 11.82
C THR A 256 -5.57 -12.66 12.34
N PRO A 257 -6.43 -13.60 11.92
CA PRO A 257 -7.82 -13.67 12.39
C PRO A 257 -7.95 -13.69 13.92
N ASP A 258 -7.06 -14.43 14.61
CA ASP A 258 -7.06 -14.54 16.07
C ASP A 258 -6.80 -13.21 16.78
N ASN A 259 -6.15 -12.26 16.13
CA ASN A 259 -5.93 -10.92 16.65
C ASN A 259 -6.99 -9.92 16.13
N LEU A 260 -7.31 -9.97 14.84
CA LEU A 260 -8.18 -8.98 14.21
C LEU A 260 -9.62 -9.06 14.71
N MET A 261 -10.20 -10.26 14.80
CA MET A 261 -11.61 -10.42 15.19
C MET A 261 -11.89 -9.96 16.62
N PRO A 262 -11.07 -10.33 17.64
CA PRO A 262 -11.22 -9.78 18.98
C PRO A 262 -11.07 -8.25 19.04
N LEU A 263 -10.15 -7.66 18.26
CA LEU A 263 -10.01 -6.20 18.19
C LEU A 263 -11.23 -5.54 17.56
N MET A 264 -11.73 -6.09 16.44
CA MET A 264 -12.94 -5.59 15.77
C MET A 264 -14.14 -5.60 16.73
N GLN A 265 -14.33 -6.70 17.45
CA GLN A 265 -15.41 -6.82 18.43
C GLN A 265 -15.22 -5.88 19.63
N ARG A 266 -14.01 -5.85 20.20
CA ARG A 266 -13.70 -5.07 21.41
C ARG A 266 -13.95 -3.57 21.21
N PHE A 267 -13.49 -3.05 20.06
CA PHE A 267 -13.53 -1.61 19.78
C PHE A 267 -14.73 -1.19 18.92
N GLY A 268 -15.52 -2.15 18.43
CA GLY A 268 -16.63 -1.81 17.54
C GLY A 268 -16.15 -1.22 16.21
N VAL A 269 -15.13 -1.84 15.60
CA VAL A 269 -14.53 -1.36 14.34
C VAL A 269 -15.61 -1.21 13.27
N THR A 270 -15.60 -0.04 12.59
CA THR A 270 -16.57 0.27 11.53
C THR A 270 -15.94 0.20 10.14
N SER A 271 -14.61 0.30 10.04
CA SER A 271 -13.88 0.44 8.78
C SER A 271 -12.61 -0.42 8.81
N PHE A 272 -12.43 -1.27 7.77
CA PHE A 272 -11.30 -2.19 7.68
C PHE A 272 -10.81 -2.36 6.25
N PHE A 273 -9.51 -2.17 6.06
CA PHE A 273 -8.80 -2.45 4.81
C PHE A 273 -7.91 -3.68 4.95
N ALA A 274 -8.06 -4.62 4.01
CA ALA A 274 -7.18 -5.77 3.92
C ALA A 274 -7.04 -6.25 2.45
N PRO A 275 -5.92 -6.87 2.07
CA PRO A 275 -5.82 -7.56 0.79
C PRO A 275 -6.75 -8.78 0.78
N PRO A 276 -7.09 -9.31 -0.41
CA PRO A 276 -7.92 -10.50 -0.53
C PRO A 276 -7.48 -11.67 0.33
N THR A 277 -6.18 -11.86 0.51
CA THR A 277 -5.60 -12.96 1.31
C THR A 277 -5.97 -12.89 2.79
N VAL A 278 -6.04 -11.69 3.37
CA VAL A 278 -6.49 -11.51 4.76
C VAL A 278 -8.00 -11.68 4.86
N TRP A 279 -8.78 -11.17 3.89
CA TRP A 279 -10.22 -11.42 3.83
C TRP A 279 -10.56 -12.90 3.72
N ILE A 280 -9.82 -13.66 2.89
CA ILE A 280 -9.93 -15.13 2.79
C ILE A 280 -9.60 -15.78 4.13
N ALA A 281 -8.52 -15.37 4.79
CA ALA A 281 -8.15 -15.93 6.10
C ALA A 281 -9.24 -15.67 7.16
N LEU A 282 -9.85 -14.48 7.18
CA LEU A 282 -10.97 -14.17 8.06
C LEU A 282 -12.18 -15.08 7.77
N LEU A 283 -12.58 -15.23 6.50
CA LEU A 283 -13.68 -16.10 6.11
C LEU A 283 -13.45 -17.58 6.46
N ARG A 284 -12.21 -18.05 6.45
CA ARG A 284 -11.84 -19.45 6.78
C ARG A 284 -11.61 -19.66 8.27
N SER A 285 -11.58 -18.59 9.06
CA SER A 285 -11.36 -18.70 10.50
C SER A 285 -12.55 -19.29 11.22
N PRO A 286 -12.35 -20.21 12.18
CA PRO A 286 -13.42 -20.70 13.04
C PRO A 286 -14.01 -19.60 13.95
N LEU A 287 -13.33 -18.47 14.07
CA LEU A 287 -13.80 -17.30 14.83
C LEU A 287 -14.75 -16.40 14.02
N MET A 288 -14.98 -16.70 12.72
CA MET A 288 -15.85 -15.86 11.88
C MET A 288 -17.29 -15.92 12.40
N ASP A 289 -17.77 -14.78 12.83
CA ASP A 289 -19.08 -14.58 13.38
C ASP A 289 -19.60 -13.19 12.95
N ALA A 290 -20.55 -13.19 12.03
CA ALA A 290 -21.09 -11.96 11.44
C ALA A 290 -21.82 -11.08 12.47
N GLU A 291 -22.41 -11.68 13.54
CA GLU A 291 -23.08 -10.92 14.58
C GLU A 291 -22.06 -10.15 15.44
N LYS A 292 -20.92 -10.76 15.72
CA LYS A 292 -19.80 -10.11 16.44
C LYS A 292 -19.12 -9.00 15.64
N LEU A 293 -19.24 -9.04 14.32
CA LEU A 293 -18.74 -8.02 13.40
C LEU A 293 -19.85 -7.06 12.94
N SER A 294 -20.95 -6.97 13.65
CA SER A 294 -22.15 -6.16 13.28
C SER A 294 -21.89 -4.67 13.16
N THR A 295 -20.84 -4.14 13.78
CA THR A 295 -20.41 -2.74 13.67
C THR A 295 -19.61 -2.46 12.40
N LEU A 296 -19.02 -3.48 11.77
CA LEU A 296 -18.24 -3.32 10.55
C LEU A 296 -19.16 -2.93 9.38
N ALA A 297 -19.05 -1.69 8.95
CA ALA A 297 -19.88 -1.12 7.89
C ALA A 297 -19.15 -1.01 6.56
N LYS A 298 -17.83 -0.80 6.61
CA LYS A 298 -16.99 -0.56 5.43
C LYS A 298 -15.84 -1.57 5.37
N GLY A 299 -15.79 -2.30 4.27
CA GLY A 299 -14.71 -3.22 3.94
C GLY A 299 -13.99 -2.75 2.67
N TYR A 300 -12.68 -2.68 2.73
CA TYR A 300 -11.88 -2.29 1.58
C TYR A 300 -10.92 -3.41 1.21
N TYR A 301 -10.71 -3.58 -0.09
CA TYR A 301 -9.69 -4.47 -0.59
C TYR A 301 -8.95 -3.86 -1.77
N GLY A 302 -7.77 -4.36 -2.05
CA GLY A 302 -6.90 -3.84 -3.11
C GLY A 302 -5.51 -4.46 -3.01
N ALA A 303 -4.52 -3.83 -3.64
CA ALA A 303 -3.15 -4.33 -3.80
C ALA A 303 -3.05 -5.64 -4.60
N SER A 304 -4.10 -6.44 -4.65
CA SER A 304 -4.29 -7.59 -5.53
C SER A 304 -5.78 -7.77 -5.83
N ILE A 305 -6.07 -8.66 -6.79
CA ILE A 305 -7.43 -8.89 -7.25
C ILE A 305 -8.16 -9.82 -6.27
N MET A 306 -9.41 -9.47 -5.95
CA MET A 306 -10.31 -10.34 -5.20
C MET A 306 -10.95 -11.34 -6.16
N PRO A 307 -10.80 -12.67 -5.95
CA PRO A 307 -11.53 -13.65 -6.72
C PRO A 307 -13.03 -13.45 -6.60
N VAL A 308 -13.75 -13.57 -7.71
CA VAL A 308 -15.21 -13.30 -7.75
C VAL A 308 -15.97 -14.18 -6.77
N GLU A 309 -15.58 -15.45 -6.64
CA GLU A 309 -16.24 -16.37 -5.71
C GLU A 309 -16.01 -15.96 -4.24
N VAL A 310 -14.84 -15.46 -3.90
CA VAL A 310 -14.55 -14.92 -2.55
C VAL A 310 -15.36 -13.66 -2.28
N LEU A 311 -15.52 -12.80 -3.29
CA LEU A 311 -16.36 -11.61 -3.18
C LEU A 311 -17.83 -11.97 -2.89
N ARG A 312 -18.37 -12.98 -3.59
CA ARG A 312 -19.73 -13.50 -3.35
C ARG A 312 -19.88 -14.08 -1.94
N GLU A 313 -18.89 -14.82 -1.49
CA GLU A 313 -18.86 -15.41 -0.15
C GLU A 313 -18.81 -14.33 0.93
N LEU A 314 -17.99 -13.28 0.75
CA LEU A 314 -17.96 -12.12 1.64
C LEU A 314 -19.31 -11.41 1.72
N ALA A 315 -19.93 -11.14 0.56
CA ALA A 315 -21.23 -10.49 0.50
C ALA A 315 -22.34 -11.31 1.17
N ALA A 316 -22.28 -12.63 1.08
CA ALA A 316 -23.22 -13.53 1.75
C ALA A 316 -22.98 -13.61 3.26
N CYS A 317 -21.72 -13.69 3.69
CA CYS A 317 -21.34 -13.80 5.10
C CYS A 317 -21.51 -12.48 5.86
N LEU A 318 -21.19 -11.35 5.23
CA LEU A 318 -21.21 -10.01 5.83
C LEU A 318 -22.11 -9.06 5.01
N PRO A 319 -23.42 -9.29 4.93
CA PRO A 319 -24.32 -8.57 4.01
C PRO A 319 -24.50 -7.08 4.35
N ARG A 320 -24.10 -6.65 5.54
CA ARG A 320 -24.13 -5.23 5.97
C ARG A 320 -22.87 -4.46 5.58
N VAL A 321 -21.79 -5.16 5.24
CA VAL A 321 -20.51 -4.54 4.91
C VAL A 321 -20.55 -4.07 3.46
N ARG A 322 -20.43 -2.76 3.27
CA ARG A 322 -20.21 -2.17 1.96
C ARG A 322 -18.75 -2.37 1.58
N LEU A 323 -18.50 -2.95 0.40
CA LEU A 323 -17.16 -3.28 -0.08
C LEU A 323 -16.69 -2.31 -1.15
N TRP A 324 -15.42 -1.90 -1.09
CA TRP A 324 -14.74 -1.12 -2.12
C TRP A 324 -13.51 -1.85 -2.61
N ASN A 325 -13.28 -1.84 -3.93
CA ASN A 325 -12.02 -2.24 -4.54
C ASN A 325 -11.20 -1.02 -4.91
N LEU A 326 -9.94 -0.96 -4.45
CA LEU A 326 -9.03 0.14 -4.70
C LEU A 326 -7.85 -0.34 -5.54
N TYR A 327 -7.56 0.37 -6.63
CA TYR A 327 -6.45 0.09 -7.52
C TYR A 327 -5.55 1.32 -7.65
N GLY A 328 -4.27 1.05 -7.78
CA GLY A 328 -3.22 2.00 -8.06
C GLY A 328 -1.84 1.48 -7.70
N GLN A 329 -0.87 2.38 -7.66
CA GLN A 329 0.54 2.07 -7.49
C GLN A 329 1.20 3.12 -6.60
N THR A 330 2.35 2.78 -6.03
CA THR A 330 3.12 3.72 -5.20
C THR A 330 3.38 5.05 -5.91
N GLU A 331 3.64 4.99 -7.20
CA GLU A 331 3.96 6.12 -8.07
C GLU A 331 2.81 7.14 -8.24
N ILE A 332 1.58 6.75 -7.85
CA ILE A 332 0.39 7.64 -7.83
C ILE A 332 -0.19 7.83 -6.42
N ALA A 333 0.59 7.63 -5.39
CA ALA A 333 0.43 7.98 -3.97
C ALA A 333 -0.60 7.25 -3.09
N PRO A 334 -1.18 6.05 -3.32
CA PRO A 334 -1.22 5.20 -4.50
C PRO A 334 -2.58 5.09 -5.20
N LEU A 335 -3.67 5.79 -4.78
CA LEU A 335 -5.03 5.55 -5.28
C LEU A 335 -5.26 6.18 -6.66
N ALA A 336 -5.57 5.36 -7.65
CA ALA A 336 -5.89 5.78 -9.02
C ALA A 336 -7.35 5.55 -9.40
N THR A 337 -7.88 4.33 -9.19
CA THR A 337 -9.27 4.00 -9.50
C THR A 337 -9.94 3.29 -8.33
N LEU A 338 -11.27 3.29 -8.34
CA LEU A 338 -12.08 2.70 -7.29
C LEU A 338 -13.37 2.11 -7.86
N LEU A 339 -13.72 0.89 -7.42
CA LEU A 339 -15.02 0.27 -7.64
C LEU A 339 -15.84 0.39 -6.35
N GLY A 340 -16.96 1.09 -6.44
CA GLY A 340 -17.87 1.30 -5.32
C GLY A 340 -18.70 0.08 -4.93
N PRO A 341 -19.37 0.11 -3.78
CA PRO A 341 -20.15 -1.01 -3.26
C PRO A 341 -21.28 -1.47 -4.18
N GLU A 342 -21.92 -0.54 -4.85
CA GLU A 342 -23.07 -0.80 -5.73
C GLU A 342 -22.68 -1.62 -6.98
N ASP A 343 -21.39 -1.54 -7.37
CA ASP A 343 -20.87 -2.15 -8.58
C ASP A 343 -20.10 -3.45 -8.34
N GLN A 344 -19.87 -3.84 -7.08
CA GLN A 344 -19.04 -5.01 -6.74
C GLN A 344 -19.51 -6.31 -7.43
N LEU A 345 -20.82 -6.59 -7.39
CA LEU A 345 -21.40 -7.79 -8.02
C LEU A 345 -21.88 -7.53 -9.44
N ARG A 346 -22.09 -6.27 -9.84
CA ARG A 346 -22.46 -5.87 -11.19
C ARG A 346 -21.25 -5.87 -12.16
N LYS A 347 -20.09 -5.47 -11.65
CA LYS A 347 -18.81 -5.38 -12.38
C LYS A 347 -17.72 -6.20 -11.68
N PRO A 348 -17.96 -7.50 -11.46
CA PRO A 348 -17.03 -8.32 -10.69
C PRO A 348 -15.66 -8.37 -11.37
N GLY A 349 -14.60 -8.19 -10.59
CA GLY A 349 -13.23 -8.17 -11.09
C GLY A 349 -12.77 -6.85 -11.71
N SER A 350 -13.64 -5.84 -11.83
CA SER A 350 -13.22 -4.49 -12.23
C SER A 350 -12.46 -3.80 -11.10
N CYS A 351 -11.50 -2.95 -11.46
CA CYS A 351 -10.87 -2.00 -10.55
C CYS A 351 -11.59 -0.63 -10.52
N GLY A 352 -12.77 -0.55 -11.14
CA GLY A 352 -13.63 0.63 -11.10
C GLY A 352 -13.27 1.69 -12.13
N ARG A 353 -13.45 2.94 -11.74
CA ARG A 353 -13.22 4.15 -12.54
C ARG A 353 -12.28 5.09 -11.79
N ALA A 354 -11.70 6.04 -12.52
CA ALA A 354 -10.80 7.04 -11.96
C ALA A 354 -11.44 7.79 -10.76
N VAL A 355 -10.64 8.02 -9.71
CA VAL A 355 -11.05 8.86 -8.58
C VAL A 355 -10.96 10.35 -8.95
N ILE A 356 -11.53 11.22 -8.12
CA ILE A 356 -11.82 12.63 -8.45
C ILE A 356 -10.65 13.45 -9.01
N HIS A 357 -9.41 13.20 -8.59
CA HIS A 357 -8.23 13.96 -9.07
C HIS A 357 -7.36 13.17 -10.05
N VAL A 358 -7.89 12.12 -10.65
CA VAL A 358 -7.14 11.27 -11.59
C VAL A 358 -7.83 11.20 -12.95
N GLU A 359 -7.09 11.49 -14.00
CA GLU A 359 -7.45 11.10 -15.35
C GLU A 359 -6.83 9.74 -15.64
N THR A 360 -7.63 8.79 -16.09
CA THR A 360 -7.17 7.44 -16.45
C THR A 360 -7.64 7.11 -17.85
N ARG A 361 -6.74 6.60 -18.68
CA ARG A 361 -7.02 6.07 -20.01
C ARG A 361 -6.49 4.65 -20.12
N VAL A 362 -7.07 3.87 -21.04
CA VAL A 362 -6.52 2.59 -21.49
C VAL A 362 -6.13 2.79 -22.95
N VAL A 363 -4.85 2.65 -23.26
CA VAL A 363 -4.28 3.07 -24.56
C VAL A 363 -3.51 1.94 -25.25
N ASP A 364 -3.47 2.00 -26.59
CA ASP A 364 -2.59 1.18 -27.41
C ASP A 364 -1.13 1.68 -27.38
N GLU A 365 -0.23 1.02 -28.10
CA GLU A 365 1.18 1.42 -28.21
C GLU A 365 1.39 2.78 -28.90
N GLN A 366 0.41 3.30 -29.61
CA GLN A 366 0.42 4.60 -30.26
C GLN A 366 -0.27 5.69 -29.44
N MET A 367 -0.64 5.40 -28.19
CA MET A 367 -1.35 6.29 -27.26
C MET A 367 -2.77 6.64 -27.70
N ASN A 368 -3.42 5.87 -28.58
CA ASN A 368 -4.84 5.99 -28.87
C ASN A 368 -5.64 5.24 -27.80
N ASP A 369 -6.84 5.76 -27.49
CA ASP A 369 -7.77 5.04 -26.60
C ASP A 369 -8.22 3.75 -27.25
N VAL A 370 -8.15 2.65 -26.52
CA VAL A 370 -8.66 1.35 -26.98
C VAL A 370 -10.19 1.38 -27.08
N GLN A 371 -10.75 0.56 -27.96
CA GLN A 371 -12.20 0.44 -28.10
C GLN A 371 -12.80 -0.27 -26.89
N ALA A 372 -13.90 0.32 -26.37
CA ALA A 372 -14.64 -0.28 -25.29
C ALA A 372 -15.22 -1.63 -25.71
N GLY A 373 -15.10 -2.63 -24.85
CA GLY A 373 -15.73 -3.94 -25.07
C GLY A 373 -14.78 -5.09 -25.38
N GLY A 374 -13.46 -4.97 -25.13
CA GLY A 374 -12.56 -6.12 -25.15
C GLY A 374 -11.16 -5.88 -25.70
N GLU A 375 -10.90 -4.76 -26.31
CA GLU A 375 -9.55 -4.40 -26.73
C GLU A 375 -8.68 -4.16 -25.49
N VAL A 376 -7.48 -4.73 -25.48
CA VAL A 376 -6.53 -4.64 -24.36
C VAL A 376 -5.53 -3.54 -24.64
N GLY A 377 -5.36 -2.62 -23.68
CA GLY A 377 -4.36 -1.58 -23.72
C GLY A 377 -3.67 -1.39 -22.38
N GLU A 378 -2.70 -0.49 -22.32
CA GLU A 378 -2.01 -0.12 -21.08
C GLU A 378 -2.80 0.97 -20.34
N ILE A 379 -2.91 0.84 -19.02
CA ILE A 379 -3.47 1.90 -18.17
C ILE A 379 -2.44 3.01 -18.03
N VAL A 380 -2.86 4.25 -18.33
CA VAL A 380 -2.05 5.45 -18.14
C VAL A 380 -2.80 6.49 -17.31
N HIS A 381 -2.06 7.31 -16.56
CA HIS A 381 -2.63 8.27 -15.62
C HIS A 381 -2.06 9.67 -15.78
N ARG A 382 -2.91 10.68 -15.50
CA ARG A 382 -2.52 12.06 -15.16
C ARG A 382 -3.17 12.46 -13.87
N SER A 383 -2.40 13.04 -12.94
CA SER A 383 -2.92 13.37 -11.61
C SER A 383 -1.93 14.24 -10.83
N PRO A 384 -2.41 15.15 -9.97
CA PRO A 384 -1.57 15.77 -8.95
C PRO A 384 -1.06 14.78 -7.87
N HIS A 385 -1.58 13.55 -7.83
CA HIS A 385 -1.09 12.48 -6.94
C HIS A 385 0.25 11.89 -7.37
N LEU A 386 0.67 12.09 -8.62
CA LEU A 386 1.84 11.43 -9.19
C LEU A 386 3.14 11.86 -8.51
N MET A 387 4.05 10.90 -8.41
CA MET A 387 5.42 11.13 -7.94
C MET A 387 6.15 12.17 -8.77
N LEU A 388 7.17 12.80 -8.19
CA LEU A 388 8.12 13.64 -8.95
C LEU A 388 8.96 12.80 -9.93
N GLY A 389 9.19 11.55 -9.61
CA GLY A 389 10.03 10.62 -10.34
C GLY A 389 10.69 9.63 -9.41
N TYR A 390 11.56 8.78 -9.96
CA TYR A 390 12.36 7.85 -9.20
C TYR A 390 13.65 8.53 -8.70
N PHE A 391 13.94 8.39 -7.41
CA PHE A 391 15.12 8.98 -6.79
C PHE A 391 16.40 8.46 -7.45
N ASN A 392 17.28 9.39 -7.89
CA ASN A 392 18.52 9.13 -8.60
C ASN A 392 18.37 8.22 -9.86
N ASP A 393 17.23 8.28 -10.56
CA ASP A 393 16.97 7.45 -11.73
C ASP A 393 16.16 8.22 -12.78
N GLU A 394 16.83 9.10 -13.52
CA GLU A 394 16.21 9.93 -14.55
C GLU A 394 15.74 9.12 -15.76
N GLU A 395 16.44 8.05 -16.11
CA GLU A 395 16.10 7.20 -17.27
C GLU A 395 14.75 6.51 -17.05
N ARG A 396 14.61 5.81 -15.89
CA ARG A 396 13.33 5.17 -15.54
C ARG A 396 12.22 6.19 -15.29
N THR A 397 12.55 7.38 -14.76
CA THR A 397 11.58 8.47 -14.62
C THR A 397 11.04 8.89 -15.99
N ARG A 398 11.93 9.13 -16.95
CA ARG A 398 11.53 9.53 -18.31
C ARG A 398 10.67 8.46 -18.99
N ALA A 399 11.07 7.18 -18.87
CA ALA A 399 10.29 6.07 -19.43
C ALA A 399 8.90 5.95 -18.78
N ALA A 400 8.79 6.19 -17.45
CA ALA A 400 7.51 6.13 -16.75
C ALA A 400 6.54 7.27 -17.12
N PHE A 401 7.05 8.41 -17.64
CA PHE A 401 6.26 9.59 -18.01
C PHE A 401 6.26 9.87 -19.52
N GLU A 402 6.43 8.85 -20.33
CA GLU A 402 6.42 8.98 -21.78
C GLU A 402 5.12 9.62 -22.27
N SER A 403 5.21 10.43 -23.31
CA SER A 403 4.06 11.14 -23.93
C SER A 403 3.23 12.00 -22.96
N GLY A 404 3.79 12.37 -21.81
CA GLY A 404 3.13 13.21 -20.79
C GLY A 404 2.05 12.49 -19.99
N TRP A 405 2.09 11.16 -19.95
CA TRP A 405 1.27 10.30 -19.11
C TRP A 405 2.17 9.39 -18.27
N PHE A 406 1.71 9.07 -17.06
CA PHE A 406 2.36 8.03 -16.28
C PHE A 406 1.89 6.65 -16.76
N HIS A 407 2.83 5.82 -17.17
CA HIS A 407 2.62 4.45 -17.64
C HIS A 407 2.62 3.46 -16.47
N SER A 408 1.48 2.84 -16.23
CA SER A 408 1.33 1.92 -15.08
C SER A 408 2.05 0.58 -15.27
N GLY A 409 2.24 0.15 -16.51
CA GLY A 409 2.70 -1.20 -16.87
C GLY A 409 1.63 -2.28 -16.64
N ASP A 410 0.39 -1.90 -16.32
CA ASP A 410 -0.74 -2.81 -16.17
C ASP A 410 -1.60 -2.76 -17.43
N LEU A 411 -1.94 -3.94 -17.97
CA LEU A 411 -2.81 -4.11 -19.12
C LEU A 411 -4.25 -4.27 -18.66
N ALA A 412 -5.18 -3.62 -19.36
CA ALA A 412 -6.59 -3.62 -19.02
C ALA A 412 -7.49 -3.54 -20.23
N THR A 413 -8.77 -3.84 -20.02
CA THR A 413 -9.88 -3.49 -20.89
C THR A 413 -10.73 -2.42 -20.23
N ILE A 414 -11.47 -1.66 -21.03
CA ILE A 414 -12.46 -0.70 -20.55
C ILE A 414 -13.82 -1.06 -21.16
N ASP A 415 -14.89 -0.99 -20.37
CA ASP A 415 -16.24 -1.20 -20.87
C ASP A 415 -16.92 0.10 -21.30
N VAL A 416 -18.10 -0.01 -21.91
CA VAL A 416 -18.87 1.15 -22.42
C VAL A 416 -19.35 2.10 -21.31
N GLU A 417 -19.34 1.67 -20.05
CA GLU A 417 -19.65 2.49 -18.88
C GLU A 417 -18.39 3.11 -18.26
N GLY A 418 -17.20 2.85 -18.82
CA GLY A 418 -15.92 3.37 -18.35
C GLY A 418 -15.30 2.57 -17.18
N PHE A 419 -15.81 1.35 -16.88
CA PHE A 419 -15.21 0.49 -15.87
C PHE A 419 -13.99 -0.23 -16.43
N ILE A 420 -12.88 -0.13 -15.72
CA ILE A 420 -11.60 -0.71 -16.09
C ILE A 420 -11.46 -2.08 -15.43
N THR A 421 -11.04 -3.07 -16.21
CA THR A 421 -10.72 -4.40 -15.70
C THR A 421 -9.27 -4.72 -16.04
N VAL A 422 -8.43 -4.84 -15.01
CA VAL A 422 -7.03 -5.23 -15.18
C VAL A 422 -6.96 -6.66 -15.69
N VAL A 423 -6.31 -6.86 -16.81
CA VAL A 423 -6.12 -8.18 -17.44
C VAL A 423 -4.91 -8.89 -16.86
N ASP A 424 -3.76 -8.22 -16.88
CA ASP A 424 -2.51 -8.69 -16.25
C ASP A 424 -1.48 -7.54 -16.23
N ARG A 425 -0.31 -7.81 -15.68
CA ARG A 425 0.84 -6.95 -15.91
C ARG A 425 1.47 -7.24 -17.26
N LYS A 426 1.89 -6.21 -17.97
CA LYS A 426 2.57 -6.32 -19.28
C LYS A 426 3.70 -7.35 -19.28
N LYS A 427 4.42 -7.48 -18.15
CA LYS A 427 5.52 -8.42 -17.93
C LYS A 427 5.13 -9.79 -17.38
N ASP A 428 3.92 -9.96 -16.85
CA ASP A 428 3.42 -11.23 -16.28
C ASP A 428 2.56 -12.02 -17.29
N MET A 429 2.28 -11.43 -18.45
CA MET A 429 1.65 -12.12 -19.57
C MET A 429 2.49 -13.33 -20.00
N ILE A 430 1.88 -14.50 -20.00
CA ILE A 430 2.53 -15.75 -20.36
C ILE A 430 2.55 -15.90 -21.89
N LYS A 431 3.73 -16.01 -22.47
CA LYS A 431 3.93 -16.16 -23.92
C LYS A 431 4.02 -17.64 -24.29
N THR A 432 2.89 -18.24 -24.62
CA THR A 432 2.79 -19.69 -24.87
C THR A 432 2.37 -20.01 -26.31
N GLY A 433 3.24 -20.67 -27.08
CA GLY A 433 2.94 -21.11 -28.44
C GLY A 433 2.59 -19.98 -29.43
N GLY A 434 3.12 -18.77 -29.21
CA GLY A 434 2.82 -17.60 -30.03
C GLY A 434 1.59 -16.79 -29.56
N GLU A 435 0.89 -17.28 -28.55
CA GLU A 435 -0.27 -16.60 -27.94
C GLU A 435 0.08 -15.98 -26.59
N ASN A 436 -0.60 -14.90 -26.22
CA ASN A 436 -0.50 -14.28 -24.92
C ASN A 436 -1.62 -14.81 -24.02
N VAL A 437 -1.25 -15.33 -22.85
CA VAL A 437 -2.20 -15.82 -21.85
C VAL A 437 -2.10 -14.97 -20.60
N ALA A 438 -3.21 -14.35 -20.22
CA ALA A 438 -3.31 -13.63 -18.96
C ALA A 438 -3.35 -14.65 -17.81
N SER A 439 -2.39 -14.60 -16.93
CA SER A 439 -2.31 -15.50 -15.77
C SER A 439 -3.56 -15.42 -14.91
N ARG A 440 -4.12 -14.21 -14.76
CA ARG A 440 -5.35 -13.94 -14.04
C ARG A 440 -6.58 -14.69 -14.59
N GLU A 441 -6.75 -14.74 -15.90
CA GLU A 441 -7.90 -15.43 -16.52
C GLU A 441 -7.92 -16.92 -16.13
N VAL A 442 -6.74 -17.51 -16.07
CA VAL A 442 -6.57 -18.91 -15.66
C VAL A 442 -6.80 -19.08 -14.16
N GLU A 443 -6.29 -18.15 -13.34
CA GLU A 443 -6.53 -18.13 -11.89
C GLU A 443 -8.02 -18.06 -11.56
N GLU A 444 -8.77 -17.15 -12.18
CA GLU A 444 -10.20 -16.99 -11.98
C GLU A 444 -10.98 -18.27 -12.35
N MET A 445 -10.55 -18.97 -13.41
CA MET A 445 -11.18 -20.23 -13.80
C MET A 445 -10.94 -21.31 -12.75
N ILE A 446 -9.72 -21.43 -12.24
CA ILE A 446 -9.35 -22.43 -11.23
C ILE A 446 -10.03 -22.14 -9.89
N TYR A 447 -10.22 -20.87 -9.52
CA TYR A 447 -10.95 -20.48 -8.31
C TYR A 447 -12.42 -20.94 -8.29
N ARG A 448 -13.03 -21.23 -9.45
CA ARG A 448 -14.39 -21.80 -9.52
C ARG A 448 -14.49 -23.24 -9.01
N ILE A 449 -13.35 -23.92 -8.83
CA ILE A 449 -13.30 -25.25 -8.23
C ILE A 449 -13.49 -25.09 -6.71
N PRO A 450 -14.56 -25.63 -6.10
CA PRO A 450 -14.93 -25.34 -4.71
C PRO A 450 -13.88 -25.72 -3.66
N THR A 451 -12.99 -26.66 -3.99
CA THR A 451 -11.93 -27.17 -3.12
C THR A 451 -10.68 -26.28 -3.14
N VAL A 452 -10.56 -25.34 -4.09
CA VAL A 452 -9.41 -24.42 -4.17
C VAL A 452 -9.52 -23.34 -3.10
N SER A 453 -8.44 -23.16 -2.34
CA SER A 453 -8.27 -22.06 -1.37
C SER A 453 -7.56 -20.87 -2.00
N GLU A 454 -6.44 -21.14 -2.66
CA GLU A 454 -5.64 -20.11 -3.34
C GLU A 454 -5.01 -20.70 -4.60
N VAL A 455 -4.77 -19.84 -5.59
CA VAL A 455 -4.06 -20.22 -6.82
C VAL A 455 -3.20 -19.05 -7.31
N ALA A 456 -2.04 -19.40 -7.86
CA ALA A 456 -1.19 -18.52 -8.65
C ALA A 456 -0.86 -19.20 -9.98
N VAL A 457 -0.97 -18.46 -11.09
CA VAL A 457 -0.60 -18.97 -12.42
C VAL A 457 0.63 -18.21 -12.91
N ILE A 458 1.62 -18.94 -13.38
CA ILE A 458 2.91 -18.43 -13.86
C ILE A 458 3.29 -19.06 -15.20
N GLY A 459 4.07 -18.34 -16.00
CA GLY A 459 4.79 -18.90 -17.13
C GLY A 459 6.12 -19.50 -16.66
N LEU A 460 6.38 -20.74 -16.99
CA LEU A 460 7.68 -21.37 -16.80
C LEU A 460 8.32 -21.66 -18.16
N PRO A 461 9.64 -21.54 -18.30
CA PRO A 461 10.33 -21.85 -19.56
C PRO A 461 9.97 -23.24 -20.07
N ASP A 462 9.64 -23.34 -21.36
CA ASP A 462 9.25 -24.59 -22.00
C ASP A 462 9.87 -24.69 -23.41
N PRO A 463 10.57 -25.79 -23.75
CA PRO A 463 11.24 -25.94 -25.03
C PRO A 463 10.29 -25.92 -26.23
N LYS A 464 9.03 -26.32 -26.06
CA LYS A 464 8.01 -26.40 -27.12
C LYS A 464 7.17 -25.14 -27.23
N TRP A 465 6.83 -24.55 -26.08
CA TRP A 465 5.81 -23.48 -26.00
C TRP A 465 6.43 -22.11 -25.72
N VAL A 466 7.73 -21.99 -25.55
CA VAL A 466 8.46 -20.84 -25.01
C VAL A 466 8.21 -20.72 -23.51
N GLU A 467 6.94 -20.59 -23.09
CA GLU A 467 6.51 -20.70 -21.70
C GLU A 467 5.32 -21.66 -21.59
N SER A 468 5.33 -22.47 -20.56
CA SER A 468 4.18 -23.31 -20.19
C SER A 468 3.33 -22.61 -19.12
N VAL A 469 2.02 -22.57 -19.34
CA VAL A 469 1.08 -22.11 -18.32
C VAL A 469 1.10 -23.11 -17.16
N THR A 470 1.52 -22.66 -15.97
CA THR A 470 1.68 -23.50 -14.78
C THR A 470 0.81 -22.96 -13.66
N ALA A 471 -0.08 -23.80 -13.12
CA ALA A 471 -0.93 -23.45 -11.97
C ALA A 471 -0.30 -23.98 -10.67
N VAL A 472 -0.14 -23.13 -9.66
CA VAL A 472 0.29 -23.48 -8.30
C VAL A 472 -0.88 -23.27 -7.37
N ILE A 473 -1.36 -24.33 -6.71
CA ILE A 473 -2.66 -24.38 -6.04
C ILE A 473 -2.50 -24.75 -4.57
N VAL A 474 -3.22 -24.03 -3.70
CA VAL A 474 -3.47 -24.41 -2.30
C VAL A 474 -4.91 -24.92 -2.18
N VAL A 475 -5.06 -26.12 -1.69
CA VAL A 475 -6.37 -26.75 -1.47
C VAL A 475 -6.92 -26.38 -0.08
N LYS A 476 -8.24 -26.23 0.05
CA LYS A 476 -8.88 -25.98 1.36
C LYS A 476 -8.59 -27.12 2.34
N LEU A 477 -8.42 -26.78 3.60
CA LEU A 477 -8.09 -27.74 4.66
C LEU A 477 -9.13 -28.87 4.71
N GLY A 478 -8.64 -30.13 4.71
CA GLY A 478 -9.49 -31.33 4.75
C GLY A 478 -10.14 -31.70 3.42
N GLN A 479 -9.84 -30.98 2.34
CA GLN A 479 -10.31 -31.31 1.00
C GLN A 479 -9.19 -31.96 0.16
N SER A 480 -9.54 -32.60 -0.94
CA SER A 480 -8.62 -33.16 -1.91
C SER A 480 -8.94 -32.66 -3.32
N LEU A 481 -7.92 -32.49 -4.14
CA LEU A 481 -8.02 -32.08 -5.54
C LEU A 481 -6.86 -32.72 -6.29
N SER A 482 -7.12 -33.32 -7.44
CA SER A 482 -6.07 -33.88 -8.31
C SER A 482 -5.75 -32.92 -9.46
N ALA A 483 -4.55 -33.08 -10.03
CA ALA A 483 -4.14 -32.32 -11.21
C ALA A 483 -5.09 -32.55 -12.40
N ASP A 484 -5.53 -33.79 -12.58
CA ASP A 484 -6.45 -34.15 -13.68
C ASP A 484 -7.81 -33.45 -13.56
N GLU A 485 -8.36 -33.33 -12.34
CA GLU A 485 -9.62 -32.59 -12.12
C GLU A 485 -9.46 -31.12 -12.48
N VAL A 486 -8.33 -30.47 -12.13
CA VAL A 486 -8.02 -29.08 -12.52
C VAL A 486 -7.92 -28.97 -14.05
N LEU A 487 -7.17 -29.86 -14.69
CA LEU A 487 -6.99 -29.82 -16.14
C LEU A 487 -8.31 -30.04 -16.89
N VAL A 488 -9.12 -31.02 -16.47
CA VAL A 488 -10.45 -31.30 -17.05
C VAL A 488 -11.35 -30.07 -16.88
N HIS A 489 -11.39 -29.47 -15.69
CA HIS A 489 -12.16 -28.25 -15.43
C HIS A 489 -11.76 -27.11 -16.39
N CYS A 490 -10.46 -26.84 -16.51
CA CYS A 490 -9.97 -25.80 -17.42
C CYS A 490 -10.29 -26.11 -18.89
N GLN A 491 -10.11 -27.35 -19.34
CA GLN A 491 -10.40 -27.76 -20.72
C GLN A 491 -11.87 -27.62 -21.09
N GLN A 492 -12.78 -27.80 -20.14
CA GLN A 492 -14.20 -27.63 -20.35
C GLN A 492 -14.65 -26.17 -20.51
N HIS A 493 -13.88 -25.23 -19.97
CA HIS A 493 -14.30 -23.83 -19.82
C HIS A 493 -13.37 -22.81 -20.49
N MET A 494 -12.21 -23.24 -21.03
CA MET A 494 -11.21 -22.36 -21.61
C MET A 494 -10.67 -22.89 -22.93
N ALA A 495 -10.14 -21.99 -23.76
CA ALA A 495 -9.40 -22.39 -24.96
C ALA A 495 -8.14 -23.19 -24.58
N GLY A 496 -7.83 -24.24 -25.35
CA GLY A 496 -6.79 -25.23 -25.02
C GLY A 496 -5.39 -24.63 -24.81
N PHE A 497 -5.05 -23.52 -25.48
CA PHE A 497 -3.76 -22.84 -25.29
C PHE A 497 -3.67 -22.13 -23.94
N LYS A 498 -4.79 -21.71 -23.34
CA LYS A 498 -4.87 -21.09 -22.02
C LYS A 498 -4.81 -22.10 -20.88
N CYS A 499 -5.16 -23.36 -21.13
CA CYS A 499 -5.19 -24.38 -20.08
C CYS A 499 -3.78 -24.63 -19.52
N PRO A 500 -3.66 -24.80 -18.20
CA PRO A 500 -2.41 -25.19 -17.58
C PRO A 500 -1.83 -26.44 -18.24
N LYS A 501 -0.51 -26.47 -18.42
CA LYS A 501 0.23 -27.65 -18.85
C LYS A 501 0.84 -28.38 -17.65
N ARG A 502 0.96 -27.67 -16.53
CA ARG A 502 1.50 -28.20 -15.28
C ARG A 502 0.64 -27.69 -14.12
N VAL A 503 0.32 -28.58 -13.18
CA VAL A 503 -0.38 -28.27 -11.93
C VAL A 503 0.50 -28.70 -10.77
N ILE A 504 0.73 -27.81 -9.84
CA ILE A 504 1.56 -28.01 -8.65
C ILE A 504 0.69 -27.73 -7.44
N PHE A 505 0.71 -28.60 -6.44
CA PHE A 505 0.06 -28.37 -5.16
C PHE A 505 1.08 -27.96 -4.11
N THR A 506 0.70 -27.02 -3.25
CA THR A 506 1.54 -26.51 -2.16
C THR A 506 0.67 -26.17 -0.96
N ASP A 507 1.26 -26.13 0.22
CA ASP A 507 0.56 -25.74 1.45
C ASP A 507 0.35 -24.21 1.53
N THR A 508 1.24 -23.41 0.93
CA THR A 508 1.20 -21.94 0.96
C THR A 508 1.75 -21.35 -0.32
N LEU A 509 1.27 -20.15 -0.68
CA LEU A 509 1.85 -19.33 -1.74
C LEU A 509 2.73 -18.22 -1.14
N PRO A 510 3.89 -17.91 -1.73
CA PRO A 510 4.74 -16.82 -1.28
C PRO A 510 4.03 -15.47 -1.47
N LYS A 511 4.04 -14.65 -0.43
CA LYS A 511 3.38 -13.34 -0.40
C LYS A 511 4.28 -12.32 0.28
N ASN A 512 4.17 -11.08 -0.16
CA ASN A 512 4.75 -9.97 0.58
C ASN A 512 3.86 -9.60 1.79
N PRO A 513 4.33 -8.75 2.72
CA PRO A 513 3.54 -8.36 3.91
C PRO A 513 2.24 -7.61 3.60
N SER A 514 2.12 -7.01 2.42
CA SER A 514 0.86 -6.42 1.96
C SER A 514 -0.11 -7.46 1.37
N GLY A 515 0.25 -8.76 1.44
CA GLY A 515 -0.58 -9.88 0.98
C GLY A 515 -0.54 -10.14 -0.53
N LYS A 516 0.33 -9.45 -1.28
CA LYS A 516 0.51 -9.65 -2.71
C LYS A 516 1.33 -10.90 -3.00
N LEU A 517 0.83 -11.73 -3.91
CA LEU A 517 1.54 -12.92 -4.41
C LEU A 517 2.87 -12.56 -5.09
N LEU A 518 3.91 -13.31 -4.77
CA LEU A 518 5.26 -13.13 -5.31
C LEU A 518 5.52 -14.15 -6.43
N LYS A 519 4.92 -13.91 -7.62
CA LYS A 519 5.04 -14.79 -8.79
C LYS A 519 6.50 -15.02 -9.22
N ARG A 520 7.40 -14.06 -8.98
CA ARG A 520 8.83 -14.23 -9.24
C ARG A 520 9.43 -15.38 -8.43
N GLU A 521 9.14 -15.44 -7.14
CA GLU A 521 9.63 -16.51 -6.27
C GLU A 521 9.09 -17.88 -6.69
N LEU A 522 7.82 -17.93 -7.14
CA LEU A 522 7.26 -19.17 -7.69
C LEU A 522 7.97 -19.59 -8.99
N ARG A 523 8.33 -18.63 -9.86
CA ARG A 523 9.13 -18.95 -11.06
C ARG A 523 10.50 -19.48 -10.70
N GLU A 524 11.19 -18.87 -9.74
CA GLU A 524 12.50 -19.31 -9.26
C GLU A 524 12.44 -20.69 -8.59
N LEU A 525 11.36 -21.00 -7.88
CA LEU A 525 11.18 -22.26 -7.16
C LEU A 525 10.87 -23.44 -8.09
N TYR A 526 10.14 -23.20 -9.18
CA TYR A 526 9.58 -24.27 -10.02
C TYR A 526 10.14 -24.29 -11.46
N ALA A 527 11.07 -23.40 -11.81
CA ALA A 527 11.75 -23.32 -13.11
C ALA A 527 12.59 -24.58 -13.44
#